data_160a7975ec46b4ad11fe598a538b565b
#
_entry.id   160a7975ec46b4ad11fe598a538b565b
#
_cell.length_a   1.000
_cell.length_b   1.000
_cell.length_c   1.000
_cell.angle_alpha   90.00
_cell.angle_beta   90.00
_cell.angle_gamma   90.00
#
_symmetry.space_group_name_H-M   'P 1'
#
loop_
_entity.id
_entity.type
_entity.pdbx_description
1 polymer ?
#
loop_
_entity_poly.entity_id
_entity_poly.type
_entity_poly.pdbx_seq_one_letter_code
_entity_poly.pdbx_strand_id
1 'polypeptide(L)' 'MSENVKNPKHYGGVENTYEAIKVIEAWELGFNLGNAIKYIARAGKKDPKKAIEDLQKAEWYIRRQIEIENIT' A
#
# COMPACT_ATOMS: atom_id res chain seq x y z
N MET A 1 -5.47 -14.69 -16.88
CA MET A 1 -4.49 -13.95 -16.13
C MET A 1 -3.72 -14.83 -15.18
N SER A 2 -2.45 -14.62 -15.07
CA SER A 2 -1.61 -15.46 -14.27
C SER A 2 -1.80 -15.20 -12.78
N GLU A 3 -2.01 -16.27 -12.02
CA GLU A 3 -2.14 -16.12 -10.59
C GLU A 3 -0.82 -15.89 -9.92
N ASN A 4 0.25 -16.34 -10.55
CA ASN A 4 1.57 -16.14 -9.99
C ASN A 4 1.93 -14.68 -9.93
N VAL A 5 1.41 -13.90 -10.85
CA VAL A 5 1.69 -12.47 -10.86
C VAL A 5 0.92 -11.77 -9.77
N LYS A 6 -0.30 -12.24 -9.52
CA LYS A 6 -1.21 -11.53 -8.64
C LYS A 6 -0.98 -11.78 -7.16
N ASN A 7 -0.37 -12.89 -6.82
CA ASN A 7 -0.36 -13.31 -5.43
C ASN A 7 1.02 -13.63 -4.92
N PRO A 8 1.88 -12.61 -4.79
CA PRO A 8 3.18 -12.84 -4.18
C PRO A 8 2.99 -13.23 -2.73
N LYS A 9 3.72 -14.23 -2.31
CA LYS A 9 3.54 -14.78 -0.97
C LYS A 9 3.77 -13.76 0.13
N HIS A 10 4.70 -12.85 -0.07
CA HIS A 10 5.03 -11.92 0.99
C HIS A 10 3.94 -10.86 1.20
N TYR A 11 2.89 -10.90 0.40
CA TYR A 11 1.76 -9.99 0.60
C TYR A 11 0.56 -10.71 1.21
N GLY A 12 0.76 -11.87 1.78
CA GLY A 12 -0.31 -12.55 2.46
C GLY A 12 -0.87 -13.76 1.73
N GLY A 13 -0.48 -13.95 0.47
CA GLY A 13 -0.91 -15.12 -0.28
C GLY A 13 -2.26 -14.95 -0.94
N VAL A 14 -2.66 -15.99 -1.67
CA VAL A 14 -3.84 -15.92 -2.52
C VAL A 14 -5.14 -15.89 -1.74
N GLU A 15 -5.13 -16.48 -0.55
CA GLU A 15 -6.34 -16.63 0.24
C GLU A 15 -6.61 -15.44 1.13
N ASN A 16 -5.66 -14.54 1.25
CA ASN A 16 -5.77 -13.46 2.23
C ASN A 16 -6.60 -12.33 1.67
N THR A 17 -7.79 -12.12 2.24
CA THR A 17 -8.67 -11.04 1.79
C THR A 17 -8.17 -9.68 2.21
N TYR A 18 -7.21 -9.62 3.11
CA TYR A 18 -6.72 -8.35 3.64
C TYR A 18 -5.38 -7.94 3.06
N GLU A 19 -4.91 -8.61 2.01
CA GLU A 19 -3.66 -8.16 1.43
C GLU A 19 -3.85 -6.80 0.76
N ALA A 20 -2.78 -6.02 0.78
CA ALA A 20 -2.85 -4.61 0.38
C ALA A 20 -3.46 -4.40 -1.00
N ILE A 21 -3.07 -5.22 -1.98
CA ILE A 21 -3.56 -5.03 -3.33
C ILE A 21 -5.06 -5.19 -3.41
N LYS A 22 -5.64 -6.11 -2.65
CA LYS A 22 -7.08 -6.32 -2.67
C LYS A 22 -7.82 -5.14 -2.05
N VAL A 23 -7.26 -4.57 -0.99
CA VAL A 23 -7.84 -3.39 -0.38
C VAL A 23 -7.81 -2.22 -1.35
N ILE A 24 -6.65 -2.01 -1.99
CA ILE A 24 -6.49 -0.92 -2.94
C ILE A 24 -7.51 -1.04 -4.06
N GLU A 25 -7.70 -2.25 -4.58
CA GLU A 25 -8.66 -2.48 -5.66
C GLU A 25 -10.09 -2.30 -5.17
N ALA A 26 -10.41 -2.89 -4.02
CA ALA A 26 -11.79 -2.85 -3.52
C ALA A 26 -12.23 -1.42 -3.20
N TRP A 27 -11.33 -0.61 -2.71
CA TRP A 27 -11.63 0.77 -2.35
C TRP A 27 -11.40 1.73 -3.51
N GLU A 28 -10.93 1.21 -4.64
CA GLU A 28 -10.68 2.02 -5.84
C GLU A 28 -9.76 3.19 -5.57
N LEU A 29 -8.69 2.90 -4.84
CA LEU A 29 -7.73 3.93 -4.48
C LEU A 29 -6.83 4.26 -5.66
N GLY A 30 -6.51 5.54 -5.82
CA GLY A 30 -5.58 5.96 -6.84
C GLY A 30 -4.14 5.73 -6.41
N PHE A 31 -3.22 6.33 -7.19
CA PHE A 31 -1.80 6.08 -7.00
C PHE A 31 -1.32 6.46 -5.61
N ASN A 32 -1.64 7.67 -5.15
CA ASN A 32 -1.11 8.15 -3.88
C ASN A 32 -1.67 7.35 -2.71
N LEU A 33 -2.98 7.19 -2.65
CA LEU A 33 -3.58 6.45 -1.54
C LEU A 33 -3.25 4.98 -1.60
N GLY A 34 -3.13 4.43 -2.81
CA GLY A 34 -2.70 3.04 -2.95
C GLY A 34 -1.30 2.82 -2.42
N ASN A 35 -0.38 3.74 -2.72
CA ASN A 35 0.97 3.63 -2.19
C ASN A 35 1.00 3.82 -0.68
N ALA A 36 0.18 4.72 -0.16
CA ALA A 36 0.08 4.91 1.28
C ALA A 36 -0.33 3.60 1.96
N ILE A 37 -1.36 2.95 1.43
CA ILE A 37 -1.81 1.67 1.99
C ILE A 37 -0.71 0.62 1.91
N LYS A 38 -0.02 0.55 0.78
CA LYS A 38 1.06 -0.41 0.60
C LYS A 38 2.15 -0.24 1.68
N TYR A 39 2.57 0.99 1.90
CA TYR A 39 3.64 1.23 2.87
C TYR A 39 3.16 1.05 4.30
N ILE A 40 1.91 1.40 4.60
CA ILE A 40 1.35 1.13 5.91
C ILE A 40 1.30 -0.37 6.17
N ALA A 41 0.82 -1.13 5.20
CA ALA A 41 0.70 -2.57 5.35
C ALA A 41 2.05 -3.25 5.55
N ARG A 42 3.09 -2.69 4.96
CA ARG A 42 4.42 -3.27 4.99
C ARG A 42 5.28 -2.79 6.15
N ALA A 43 4.89 -1.70 6.81
CA ALA A 43 5.74 -0.99 7.77
C ALA A 43 6.42 -1.95 8.74
N GLY A 44 7.73 -2.10 8.59
CA GLY A 44 8.54 -2.91 9.48
C GLY A 44 8.38 -4.41 9.33
N LYS A 45 7.46 -4.88 8.49
CA LYS A 45 7.23 -6.31 8.39
C LYS A 45 8.26 -7.00 7.52
N LYS A 46 8.66 -6.34 6.44
CA LYS A 46 9.68 -6.90 5.57
C LYS A 46 11.06 -6.71 6.19
N ASP A 47 11.29 -5.56 6.77
CA ASP A 47 12.54 -5.24 7.43
C ASP A 47 12.23 -4.34 8.61
N PRO A 48 12.32 -4.88 9.86
CA PRO A 48 11.96 -4.09 11.04
C PRO A 48 12.73 -2.79 11.16
N LYS A 49 13.94 -2.74 10.60
CA LYS A 49 14.74 -1.53 10.69
C LYS A 49 14.20 -0.41 9.81
N LYS A 50 13.31 -0.74 8.90
CA LYS A 50 12.75 0.22 7.96
C LYS A 50 11.33 0.64 8.27
N ALA A 51 10.87 0.34 9.48
CA ALA A 51 9.50 0.68 9.86
C ALA A 51 9.25 2.18 9.72
N ILE A 52 10.15 2.99 10.26
CA ILE A 52 9.98 4.43 10.21
C ILE A 52 10.05 4.93 8.77
N GLU A 53 10.98 4.40 7.99
CA GLU A 53 11.10 4.79 6.60
C GLU A 53 9.83 4.47 5.82
N ASP A 54 9.26 3.28 6.05
CA ASP A 54 8.02 2.90 5.38
C ASP A 54 6.88 3.85 5.76
N LEU A 55 6.77 4.19 7.05
CA LEU A 55 5.74 5.10 7.50
C LEU A 55 5.94 6.50 6.94
N GLN A 56 7.17 6.94 6.81
CA GLN A 56 7.44 8.24 6.20
C GLN A 56 7.06 8.26 4.73
N LYS A 57 7.25 7.15 4.04
CA LYS A 57 6.80 7.06 2.65
C LYS A 57 5.29 7.11 2.56
N ALA A 58 4.60 6.40 3.46
CA ALA A 58 3.14 6.49 3.49
C ALA A 58 2.69 7.92 3.73
N GLU A 59 3.35 8.59 4.67
CA GLU A 59 3.03 9.98 4.97
C GLU A 59 3.22 10.88 3.76
N TRP A 60 4.29 10.66 3.00
CA TRP A 60 4.55 11.46 1.81
C TRP A 60 3.41 11.34 0.81
N TYR A 61 2.94 10.14 0.58
CA TYR A 61 1.87 9.93 -0.39
C TYR A 61 0.54 10.51 0.08
N ILE A 62 0.27 10.41 1.38
CA ILE A 62 -0.94 11.01 1.93
C ILE A 62 -0.87 12.52 1.78
N ARG A 63 0.26 13.11 2.11
CA ARG A 63 0.44 14.54 1.99
C ARG A 63 0.29 15.01 0.55
N ARG A 64 0.82 14.23 -0.37
CA ARG A 64 0.69 14.56 -1.79
C ARG A 64 -0.78 14.55 -2.21
N GLN A 65 -1.55 13.60 -1.70
CA GLN A 65 -2.97 13.55 -2.02
C GLN A 65 -3.70 14.76 -1.46
N ILE A 66 -3.34 15.17 -0.26
CA ILE A 66 -3.93 16.37 0.34
C ILE A 66 -3.68 17.59 -0.53
N GLU A 67 -2.46 17.71 -1.06
CA GLU A 67 -2.14 18.82 -1.96
C GLU A 67 -3.04 18.82 -3.18
N ILE A 68 -3.26 17.66 -3.76
CA ILE A 68 -4.10 17.54 -4.95
C ILE A 68 -5.54 17.94 -4.62
N GLU A 69 -6.06 17.48 -3.49
CA GLU A 69 -7.43 17.83 -3.08
C GLU A 69 -7.56 19.31 -2.85
N ASN A 70 -6.53 19.95 -2.31
CA ASN A 70 -6.58 21.37 -2.05
C ASN A 70 -6.60 22.22 -3.32
N ILE A 71 -6.04 21.69 -4.40
CA ILE A 71 -6.01 22.42 -5.67
C ILE A 71 -7.40 22.45 -6.29
N THR A 72 -8.14 21.40 -6.10
CA THR A 72 -9.47 21.31 -6.68
C THR A 72 -10.51 21.83 -5.74
#